data_d0057e3e937cceb0f448a0cf4e4b3748
#
_entry.id   d0057e3e937cceb0f448a0cf4e4b3748
#
_cell.length_a   1.000
_cell.length_b   1.000
_cell.length_c   1.000
_cell.angle_alpha   90.00
_cell.angle_beta   90.00
_cell.angle_gamma   90.00
#
_symmetry.space_group_name_H-M   'P 1'
#
loop_
_entity.id
_entity.type
_entity.pdbx_description
1 polymer ?
#
loop_
_entity_poly.entity_id
_entity_poly.type
_entity_poly.pdbx_seq_one_letter_code
_entity_poly.pdbx_strand_id
1 'polypeptide(L)'
;KEKTGQDVEITQSHGGSGKQALEVANGLEADVVTLALEYDVDAIQDAGFIDDGWVDEFPEDSSPYTSTIVFLVRKGNPKNIKDWDDLVKKDVGVITPNPKTSGGARWNYLAAWAYAKDKYNGDEDKIKKFIGDLYKNVLVLDTGARGATTSFVENGQGDVLIAWENEAYLSVKDYPDDYEIVTPSISILAQPSVAVVDKVVDKRGT
;
A
#
# COMPACT_ATOMS: atom_id res chain seq x y z
N LYS A 1 -16.58 21.36 -13.29
CA LYS A 1 -17.38 22.39 -13.99
C LYS A 1 -18.63 21.82 -14.67
N GLU A 2 -18.54 20.68 -15.38
CA GLU A 2 -19.70 20.12 -16.10
C GLU A 2 -20.90 19.75 -15.23
N LYS A 3 -20.66 19.25 -13.99
CA LYS A 3 -21.74 18.84 -13.08
C LYS A 3 -22.29 19.95 -12.19
N THR A 4 -21.49 20.91 -11.78
CA THR A 4 -21.85 21.92 -10.78
C THR A 4 -21.86 23.35 -11.33
N GLY A 5 -21.30 23.59 -12.52
CA GLY A 5 -21.11 24.93 -13.08
C GLY A 5 -19.98 25.74 -12.42
N GLN A 6 -19.37 25.21 -11.37
CA GLN A 6 -18.31 25.88 -10.61
C GLN A 6 -16.93 25.51 -11.13
N ASP A 7 -16.02 26.46 -11.15
CA ASP A 7 -14.60 26.20 -11.35
C ASP A 7 -14.01 25.66 -10.03
N VAL A 8 -13.38 24.48 -10.11
CA VAL A 8 -12.76 23.82 -8.95
C VAL A 8 -11.25 23.72 -9.23
N GLU A 9 -10.47 24.23 -8.32
CA GLU A 9 -9.02 24.03 -8.29
C GLU A 9 -8.68 22.95 -7.26
N ILE A 10 -7.92 21.94 -7.66
CA ILE A 10 -7.54 20.82 -6.80
C ILE A 10 -6.04 20.89 -6.54
N THR A 11 -5.67 21.10 -5.27
CA THR A 11 -4.30 20.97 -4.80
C THR A 11 -4.10 19.57 -4.21
N GLN A 12 -3.04 18.88 -4.61
CA GLN A 12 -2.78 17.51 -4.19
C GLN A 12 -1.45 17.41 -3.43
N SER A 13 -1.45 16.59 -2.37
CA SER A 13 -0.25 16.15 -1.66
C SER A 13 -0.18 14.62 -1.70
N HIS A 14 0.98 14.09 -2.03
CA HIS A 14 1.21 12.65 -2.14
C HIS A 14 2.33 12.20 -1.20
N GLY A 15 2.14 11.05 -0.55
CA GLY A 15 3.11 10.48 0.38
C GLY A 15 2.66 9.14 0.96
N GLY A 16 3.45 8.59 1.86
CA GLY A 16 3.05 7.40 2.62
C GLY A 16 1.85 7.72 3.52
N SER A 17 0.85 6.81 3.57
CA SER A 17 -0.42 7.04 4.28
C SER A 17 -0.24 7.45 5.74
N GLY A 18 0.63 6.76 6.48
CA GLY A 18 0.89 7.11 7.88
C GLY A 18 1.50 8.50 8.06
N LYS A 19 2.36 8.94 7.11
CA LYS A 19 2.90 10.30 7.11
C LYS A 19 1.80 11.32 6.84
N GLN A 20 0.98 11.10 5.81
CA GLN A 20 -0.13 11.98 5.44
C GLN A 20 -1.15 12.09 6.58
N ALA A 21 -1.52 10.96 7.20
CA ALA A 21 -2.42 10.95 8.36
C ALA A 21 -1.85 11.80 9.52
N LEU A 22 -0.57 11.65 9.84
CA LEU A 22 0.07 12.41 10.89
C LEU A 22 0.12 13.93 10.58
N GLU A 23 0.36 14.30 9.34
CA GLU A 23 0.37 15.71 8.91
C GLU A 23 -1.01 16.34 9.08
N VAL A 24 -2.10 15.64 8.69
CA VAL A 24 -3.48 16.12 8.87
C VAL A 24 -3.85 16.17 10.36
N ALA A 25 -3.54 15.14 11.13
CA ALA A 25 -3.76 15.11 12.58
C ALA A 25 -2.99 16.23 13.32
N ASN A 26 -1.90 16.74 12.75
CA ASN A 26 -1.14 17.88 13.25
C ASN A 26 -1.55 19.22 12.64
N GLY A 27 -2.64 19.27 11.87
CA GLY A 27 -3.26 20.50 11.39
C GLY A 27 -2.97 20.88 9.94
N LEU A 28 -2.45 19.96 9.11
CA LEU A 28 -2.44 20.18 7.66
C LEU A 28 -3.89 20.29 7.16
N GLU A 29 -4.24 21.40 6.55
CA GLU A 29 -5.60 21.66 6.04
C GLU A 29 -5.79 20.91 4.70
N ALA A 30 -6.29 19.69 4.79
CA ALA A 30 -6.79 18.91 3.67
C ALA A 30 -8.31 18.77 3.77
N ASP A 31 -9.04 18.94 2.67
CA ASP A 31 -10.51 18.79 2.67
C ASP A 31 -10.90 17.30 2.59
N VAL A 32 -10.10 16.49 1.89
CA VAL A 32 -10.35 15.06 1.70
C VAL A 32 -9.02 14.31 1.85
N VAL A 33 -9.05 13.18 2.50
CA VAL A 33 -7.93 12.23 2.54
C VAL A 33 -8.30 10.94 1.80
N THR A 34 -7.33 10.37 1.09
CA THR A 34 -7.42 9.02 0.53
C THR A 34 -6.18 8.25 0.99
N LEU A 35 -6.37 7.33 1.91
CA LEU A 35 -5.28 6.63 2.59
C LEU A 35 -5.37 5.12 2.34
N ALA A 36 -4.27 4.42 2.49
CA ALA A 36 -4.20 2.99 2.18
C ALA A 36 -4.90 2.10 3.21
N LEU A 37 -5.13 2.59 4.43
CA LEU A 37 -5.77 1.84 5.51
C LEU A 37 -6.76 2.72 6.27
N GLU A 38 -7.86 2.11 6.67
CA GLU A 38 -8.84 2.62 7.65
C GLU A 38 -8.13 3.12 8.92
N TYR A 39 -7.22 2.34 9.48
CA TYR A 39 -6.40 2.71 10.64
C TYR A 39 -5.74 4.09 10.54
N ASP A 40 -5.29 4.50 9.35
CA ASP A 40 -4.67 5.82 9.17
C ASP A 40 -5.73 6.93 9.15
N VAL A 41 -6.98 6.65 8.71
CA VAL A 41 -8.12 7.57 8.80
C VAL A 41 -8.59 7.68 10.24
N ASP A 42 -8.69 6.57 10.97
CA ASP A 42 -9.04 6.55 12.40
C ASP A 42 -8.09 7.40 13.23
N ALA A 43 -6.80 7.40 12.89
CA ALA A 43 -5.84 8.26 13.59
C ALA A 43 -6.12 9.77 13.42
N ILE A 44 -6.72 10.18 12.29
CA ILE A 44 -7.18 11.56 12.05
C ILE A 44 -8.47 11.83 12.81
N GLN A 45 -9.39 10.85 12.85
CA GLN A 45 -10.61 10.91 13.65
C GLN A 45 -10.30 11.04 15.14
N ASP A 46 -9.40 10.21 15.68
CA ASP A 46 -8.94 10.28 17.07
C ASP A 46 -8.35 11.64 17.44
N ALA A 47 -7.74 12.32 16.46
CA ALA A 47 -7.26 13.69 16.63
C ALA A 47 -8.36 14.76 16.54
N GLY A 48 -9.61 14.37 16.27
CA GLY A 48 -10.78 15.24 16.21
C GLY A 48 -10.87 16.08 14.94
N PHE A 49 -10.41 15.57 13.81
CA PHE A 49 -10.49 16.24 12.51
C PHE A 49 -11.52 15.61 11.57
N ILE A 50 -11.89 14.36 11.81
CA ILE A 50 -12.93 13.61 11.07
C ILE A 50 -13.98 13.17 12.07
N ASP A 51 -15.25 13.26 11.71
CA ASP A 51 -16.38 12.90 12.55
C ASP A 51 -16.60 11.38 12.60
N ASP A 52 -17.34 10.93 13.64
CA ASP A 52 -17.72 9.53 13.77
C ASP A 52 -18.59 9.08 12.59
N GLY A 53 -18.37 7.85 12.11
CA GLY A 53 -19.18 7.27 11.06
C GLY A 53 -18.69 7.54 9.63
N TRP A 54 -17.49 8.08 9.47
CA TRP A 54 -16.87 8.35 8.16
C TRP A 54 -16.86 7.12 7.22
N VAL A 55 -16.84 5.90 7.76
CA VAL A 55 -16.87 4.64 6.97
C VAL A 55 -18.17 4.53 6.16
N ASP A 56 -19.28 5.00 6.70
CA ASP A 56 -20.60 4.96 6.06
C ASP A 56 -20.90 6.18 5.17
N GLU A 57 -19.99 7.13 5.07
CA GLU A 57 -20.19 8.39 4.34
C GLU A 57 -20.26 8.18 2.82
N PHE A 58 -19.45 7.28 2.30
CA PHE A 58 -19.43 6.93 0.87
C PHE A 58 -19.76 5.45 0.64
N PRO A 59 -20.22 5.07 -0.57
CA PRO A 59 -20.49 3.66 -0.91
C PRO A 59 -19.28 2.75 -0.66
N GLU A 60 -19.56 1.45 -0.47
CA GLU A 60 -18.56 0.39 -0.30
C GLU A 60 -17.60 0.65 0.88
N ASP A 61 -18.19 1.03 2.04
CA ASP A 61 -17.45 1.35 3.27
C ASP A 61 -16.38 2.44 3.04
N SER A 62 -16.76 3.47 2.29
CA SER A 62 -15.87 4.58 1.90
C SER A 62 -14.58 4.13 1.21
N SER A 63 -14.63 2.99 0.49
CA SER A 63 -13.51 2.47 -0.27
C SER A 63 -13.68 2.72 -1.77
N PRO A 64 -12.91 3.64 -2.37
CA PRO A 64 -13.09 4.02 -3.78
C PRO A 64 -12.67 2.94 -4.77
N TYR A 65 -11.85 1.99 -4.35
CA TYR A 65 -11.41 0.83 -5.14
C TYR A 65 -10.82 -0.24 -4.22
N THR A 66 -10.65 -1.44 -4.76
CA THR A 66 -9.95 -2.54 -4.09
C THR A 66 -8.74 -2.99 -4.91
N SER A 67 -7.77 -3.60 -4.24
CA SER A 67 -6.60 -4.21 -4.85
C SER A 67 -6.18 -5.45 -4.06
N THR A 68 -5.14 -6.12 -4.50
CA THR A 68 -4.52 -7.25 -3.80
C THR A 68 -3.00 -7.15 -3.90
N ILE A 69 -2.28 -7.98 -3.16
CA ILE A 69 -0.83 -8.00 -3.19
C ILE A 69 -0.36 -9.09 -4.15
N VAL A 70 0.55 -8.69 -5.04
CA VAL A 70 1.18 -9.56 -6.04
C VAL A 70 2.69 -9.36 -6.04
N PHE A 71 3.40 -10.17 -6.80
CA PHE A 71 4.83 -10.00 -7.06
C PHE A 71 5.05 -9.50 -8.48
N LEU A 72 5.80 -8.42 -8.62
CA LEU A 72 6.34 -8.00 -9.91
C LEU A 72 7.77 -8.55 -10.02
N VAL A 73 8.03 -9.32 -11.06
CA VAL A 73 9.33 -9.95 -11.30
C VAL A 73 9.89 -9.54 -12.66
N ARG A 74 11.20 -9.76 -12.85
CA ARG A 74 11.85 -9.56 -14.15
C ARG A 74 11.27 -10.51 -15.19
N LYS A 75 11.20 -10.10 -16.44
CA LYS A 75 10.68 -10.91 -17.55
C LYS A 75 11.32 -12.28 -17.62
N GLY A 76 10.52 -13.32 -17.80
CA GLY A 76 10.98 -14.70 -17.80
C GLY A 76 11.30 -15.27 -16.41
N ASN A 77 11.04 -14.49 -15.35
CA ASN A 77 11.14 -14.90 -13.95
C ASN A 77 12.46 -15.69 -13.64
N PRO A 78 13.64 -15.09 -13.81
CA PRO A 78 14.93 -15.80 -13.75
C PRO A 78 15.19 -16.45 -12.38
N LYS A 79 14.54 -15.99 -11.31
CA LYS A 79 14.64 -16.55 -9.95
C LYS A 79 13.55 -17.61 -9.67
N ASN A 80 12.69 -17.91 -10.66
CA ASN A 80 11.60 -18.88 -10.54
C ASN A 80 10.74 -18.64 -9.29
N ILE A 81 10.36 -17.37 -9.06
CA ILE A 81 9.52 -16.93 -7.93
C ILE A 81 8.09 -17.30 -8.26
N LYS A 82 7.45 -18.09 -7.40
CA LYS A 82 6.07 -18.55 -7.55
C LYS A 82 5.20 -18.21 -6.37
N ASP A 83 5.80 -18.16 -5.17
CA ASP A 83 5.08 -17.92 -3.92
C ASP A 83 5.99 -17.26 -2.87
N TRP A 84 5.43 -16.92 -1.73
CA TRP A 84 6.09 -16.27 -0.61
C TRP A 84 7.35 -17.01 -0.11
N ASP A 85 7.37 -18.34 -0.18
CA ASP A 85 8.55 -19.15 0.19
C ASP A 85 9.78 -18.87 -0.67
N ASP A 86 9.56 -18.44 -1.89
CA ASP A 86 10.67 -18.11 -2.79
C ASP A 86 11.36 -16.81 -2.38
N LEU A 87 10.63 -15.93 -1.68
CA LEU A 87 11.16 -14.63 -1.22
C LEU A 87 12.12 -14.75 -0.02
N VAL A 88 12.14 -15.90 0.67
CA VAL A 88 13.08 -16.16 1.79
C VAL A 88 14.33 -16.92 1.38
N LYS A 89 14.50 -17.24 0.08
CA LYS A 89 15.71 -17.84 -0.48
C LYS A 89 16.88 -16.84 -0.42
N LYS A 90 18.06 -17.32 -0.09
CA LYS A 90 19.26 -16.46 0.15
C LYS A 90 19.71 -15.62 -1.05
N ASP A 91 19.37 -16.04 -2.25
CA ASP A 91 19.80 -15.42 -3.51
C ASP A 91 18.68 -14.56 -4.15
N VAL A 92 17.64 -14.26 -3.42
CA VAL A 92 16.51 -13.42 -3.86
C VAL A 92 16.55 -12.07 -3.18
N GLY A 93 16.72 -11.02 -3.97
CA GLY A 93 16.64 -9.64 -3.51
C GLY A 93 15.19 -9.12 -3.57
N VAL A 94 14.62 -8.75 -2.45
CA VAL A 94 13.24 -8.27 -2.33
C VAL A 94 13.23 -6.74 -2.24
N ILE A 95 12.29 -6.12 -2.93
CA ILE A 95 11.95 -4.70 -2.77
C ILE A 95 10.54 -4.59 -2.21
N THR A 96 10.39 -3.80 -1.17
CA THR A 96 9.10 -3.45 -0.56
C THR A 96 9.25 -2.13 0.19
N PRO A 97 8.21 -1.28 0.24
CA PRO A 97 8.31 -0.07 1.04
C PRO A 97 8.30 -0.37 2.54
N ASN A 98 8.63 0.63 3.36
CA ASN A 98 8.73 0.50 4.80
C ASN A 98 7.33 0.51 5.45
N PRO A 99 6.92 -0.53 6.19
CA PRO A 99 5.60 -0.59 6.84
C PRO A 99 5.42 0.45 7.96
N LYS A 100 6.50 1.08 8.44
CA LYS A 100 6.41 2.16 9.41
C LYS A 100 5.94 3.49 8.81
N THR A 101 6.12 3.69 7.51
CA THR A 101 5.81 4.94 6.81
C THR A 101 4.78 4.78 5.70
N SER A 102 4.68 3.60 5.12
CA SER A 102 3.83 3.27 3.97
C SER A 102 2.67 2.37 4.38
N GLY A 103 1.43 2.84 4.16
CA GLY A 103 0.25 2.02 4.30
C GLY A 103 0.23 0.84 3.31
N GLY A 104 0.69 1.06 2.08
CA GLY A 104 0.86 -0.02 1.10
C GLY A 104 1.77 -1.14 1.59
N ALA A 105 2.86 -0.80 2.28
CA ALA A 105 3.76 -1.79 2.87
C ALA A 105 3.13 -2.57 4.03
N ARG A 106 2.18 -1.97 4.75
CA ARG A 106 1.41 -2.69 5.80
C ARG A 106 0.57 -3.80 5.20
N TRP A 107 -0.07 -3.56 4.05
CA TRP A 107 -0.77 -4.61 3.31
C TRP A 107 0.18 -5.70 2.80
N ASN A 108 1.37 -5.34 2.29
CA ASN A 108 2.39 -6.31 1.91
C ASN A 108 2.79 -7.20 3.11
N TYR A 109 3.02 -6.59 4.26
CA TYR A 109 3.35 -7.29 5.50
C TYR A 109 2.22 -8.23 5.95
N LEU A 110 0.97 -7.76 5.93
CA LEU A 110 -0.20 -8.53 6.33
C LEU A 110 -0.46 -9.71 5.38
N ALA A 111 -0.24 -9.55 4.07
CA ALA A 111 -0.33 -10.64 3.11
C ALA A 111 0.72 -11.73 3.37
N ALA A 112 1.97 -11.33 3.61
CA ALA A 112 3.04 -12.27 4.00
C ALA A 112 2.72 -12.98 5.32
N TRP A 113 2.15 -12.27 6.29
CA TRP A 113 1.72 -12.82 7.56
C TRP A 113 0.58 -13.83 7.39
N ALA A 114 -0.42 -13.52 6.56
CA ALA A 114 -1.54 -14.40 6.26
C ALA A 114 -1.06 -15.73 5.66
N TYR A 115 -0.15 -15.65 4.68
CA TYR A 115 0.49 -16.84 4.12
C TYR A 115 1.22 -17.67 5.19
N ALA A 116 2.07 -17.04 5.99
CA ALA A 116 2.83 -17.72 7.03
C ALA A 116 1.91 -18.32 8.12
N LYS A 117 0.81 -17.62 8.45
CA LYS A 117 -0.19 -18.11 9.41
C LYS A 117 -0.85 -19.40 8.92
N ASP A 118 -1.24 -19.46 7.66
CA ASP A 118 -1.79 -20.66 7.04
C ASP A 118 -0.75 -21.78 7.02
N LYS A 119 0.43 -21.50 6.47
CA LYS A 119 1.52 -22.48 6.34
C LYS A 119 1.95 -23.12 7.66
N TYR A 120 1.98 -22.35 8.72
CA TYR A 120 2.46 -22.81 10.05
C TYR A 120 1.32 -23.07 11.04
N ASN A 121 0.06 -23.17 10.56
CA ASN A 121 -1.11 -23.44 11.39
C ASN A 121 -1.21 -22.50 12.62
N GLY A 122 -0.86 -21.24 12.45
CA GLY A 122 -0.92 -20.22 13.49
C GLY A 122 0.22 -20.23 14.51
N ASP A 123 1.28 -21.01 14.31
CA ASP A 123 2.49 -21.01 15.17
C ASP A 123 3.21 -19.66 15.04
N GLU A 124 3.01 -18.79 16.04
CA GLU A 124 3.52 -17.43 16.01
C GLU A 124 5.04 -17.31 15.90
N ASP A 125 5.80 -18.20 16.52
CA ASP A 125 7.26 -18.14 16.47
C ASP A 125 7.77 -18.45 15.06
N LYS A 126 7.15 -19.42 14.39
CA LYS A 126 7.48 -19.74 13.00
C LYS A 126 7.04 -18.64 12.05
N ILE A 127 5.87 -18.01 12.27
CA ILE A 127 5.40 -16.87 11.50
C ILE A 127 6.38 -15.71 11.62
N LYS A 128 6.73 -15.32 12.85
CA LYS A 128 7.69 -14.23 13.13
C LYS A 128 9.06 -14.52 12.50
N LYS A 129 9.52 -15.78 12.58
CA LYS A 129 10.75 -16.19 11.93
C LYS A 129 10.69 -16.04 10.41
N PHE A 130 9.61 -16.50 9.78
CA PHE A 130 9.40 -16.38 8.34
C PHE A 130 9.42 -14.91 7.89
N ILE A 131 8.67 -14.04 8.57
CA ILE A 131 8.66 -12.61 8.30
C ILE A 131 10.07 -12.01 8.49
N GLY A 132 10.77 -12.39 9.56
CA GLY A 132 12.15 -11.97 9.78
C GLY A 132 13.09 -12.40 8.66
N ASP A 133 12.95 -13.61 8.14
CA ASP A 133 13.75 -14.13 7.03
C ASP A 133 13.40 -13.41 5.71
N LEU A 134 12.13 -13.10 5.46
CA LEU A 134 11.70 -12.27 4.33
C LEU A 134 12.37 -10.88 4.38
N TYR A 135 12.30 -10.20 5.51
CA TYR A 135 12.86 -8.84 5.67
C TYR A 135 14.40 -8.80 5.64
N LYS A 136 15.09 -9.91 5.92
CA LYS A 136 16.55 -10.02 5.70
C LYS A 136 16.93 -9.95 4.22
N ASN A 137 16.03 -10.33 3.32
CA ASN A 137 16.23 -10.27 1.87
C ASN A 137 15.81 -8.93 1.27
N VAL A 138 15.20 -8.04 2.07
CA VAL A 138 14.81 -6.70 1.60
C VAL A 138 16.05 -5.84 1.44
N LEU A 139 16.29 -5.40 0.20
CA LEU A 139 17.46 -4.58 -0.16
C LEU A 139 17.25 -3.10 0.15
N VAL A 140 16.02 -2.61 -0.06
CA VAL A 140 15.67 -1.21 0.13
C VAL A 140 14.29 -1.13 0.80
N LEU A 141 14.17 -0.27 1.79
CA LEU A 141 12.93 0.09 2.47
C LEU A 141 12.58 1.54 2.13
N ASP A 142 11.97 1.75 0.96
CA ASP A 142 11.51 3.07 0.55
C ASP A 142 10.38 3.60 1.44
N THR A 143 10.23 4.91 1.52
CA THR A 143 9.22 5.54 2.39
C THR A 143 7.77 5.30 1.94
N GLY A 144 7.56 4.96 0.67
CA GLY A 144 6.24 4.71 0.08
C GLY A 144 6.29 3.78 -1.13
N ALA A 145 5.13 3.33 -1.57
CA ALA A 145 4.99 2.36 -2.66
C ALA A 145 5.61 2.85 -3.98
N ARG A 146 5.42 4.14 -4.32
CA ARG A 146 6.01 4.72 -5.54
C ARG A 146 7.55 4.67 -5.52
N GLY A 147 8.17 4.98 -4.38
CA GLY A 147 9.63 4.86 -4.23
C GLY A 147 10.11 3.44 -4.44
N ALA A 148 9.42 2.45 -3.88
CA ALA A 148 9.76 1.03 -4.07
C ALA A 148 9.61 0.61 -5.55
N THR A 149 8.58 1.09 -6.24
CA THR A 149 8.42 0.85 -7.69
C THR A 149 9.59 1.48 -8.47
N THR A 150 9.97 2.71 -8.17
CA THR A 150 11.14 3.37 -8.80
C THR A 150 12.43 2.59 -8.52
N SER A 151 12.67 2.16 -7.29
CA SER A 151 13.84 1.34 -6.94
C SER A 151 13.91 0.05 -7.75
N PHE A 152 12.78 -0.63 -7.94
CA PHE A 152 12.73 -1.87 -8.70
C PHE A 152 12.73 -1.62 -10.22
N VAL A 153 11.82 -0.79 -10.73
CA VAL A 153 11.57 -0.62 -12.17
C VAL A 153 12.63 0.25 -12.83
N GLU A 154 12.90 1.43 -12.26
CA GLU A 154 13.79 2.41 -12.89
C GLU A 154 15.25 2.20 -12.51
N ASN A 155 15.53 1.87 -11.24
CA ASN A 155 16.89 1.69 -10.76
C ASN A 155 17.40 0.25 -10.89
N GLY A 156 16.57 -0.69 -11.35
CA GLY A 156 16.96 -2.08 -11.61
C GLY A 156 17.33 -2.90 -10.37
N GLN A 157 16.93 -2.46 -9.17
CA GLN A 157 17.28 -3.12 -7.92
C GLN A 157 16.38 -4.33 -7.64
N GLY A 158 16.95 -5.37 -7.04
CA GLY A 158 16.22 -6.56 -6.60
C GLY A 158 15.73 -7.47 -7.73
N ASP A 159 15.21 -8.61 -7.32
CA ASP A 159 14.66 -9.65 -8.19
C ASP A 159 13.14 -9.65 -8.20
N VAL A 160 12.52 -9.16 -7.12
CA VAL A 160 11.07 -9.12 -6.93
C VAL A 160 10.66 -7.87 -6.17
N LEU A 161 9.57 -7.24 -6.63
CA LEU A 161 8.85 -6.19 -5.92
C LEU A 161 7.54 -6.78 -5.37
N ILE A 162 7.33 -6.67 -4.07
CA ILE A 162 6.01 -6.91 -3.46
C ILE A 162 5.17 -5.66 -3.70
N ALA A 163 4.15 -5.75 -4.51
CA ALA A 163 3.37 -4.62 -5.00
C ALA A 163 1.86 -4.84 -4.89
N TRP A 164 1.12 -3.76 -4.92
CA TRP A 164 -0.30 -3.81 -5.20
C TRP A 164 -0.52 -4.16 -6.67
N GLU A 165 -1.54 -4.97 -6.94
CA GLU A 165 -1.84 -5.47 -8.28
C GLU A 165 -2.05 -4.35 -9.30
N ASN A 166 -2.80 -3.30 -8.94
CA ASN A 166 -3.02 -2.14 -9.82
C ASN A 166 -1.70 -1.44 -10.20
N GLU A 167 -0.74 -1.31 -9.29
CA GLU A 167 0.58 -0.73 -9.57
C GLU A 167 1.44 -1.67 -10.42
N ALA A 168 1.35 -2.97 -10.19
CA ALA A 168 2.05 -3.97 -11.00
C ALA A 168 1.54 -3.98 -12.45
N TYR A 169 0.23 -3.85 -12.65
CA TYR A 169 -0.34 -3.70 -14.00
C TYR A 169 0.13 -2.43 -14.72
N LEU A 170 0.25 -1.31 -14.02
CA LEU A 170 0.82 -0.09 -14.61
C LEU A 170 2.26 -0.32 -15.06
N SER A 171 3.08 -0.94 -14.21
CA SER A 171 4.47 -1.25 -14.54
C SER A 171 4.60 -2.18 -15.75
N VAL A 172 3.78 -3.23 -15.84
CA VAL A 172 3.78 -4.13 -17.01
C VAL A 172 3.24 -3.43 -18.27
N LYS A 173 2.28 -2.52 -18.14
CA LYS A 173 1.77 -1.73 -19.26
C LYS A 173 2.83 -0.81 -19.83
N ASP A 174 3.60 -0.16 -18.96
CA ASP A 174 4.64 0.79 -19.37
C ASP A 174 5.91 0.08 -19.86
N TYR A 175 6.20 -1.12 -19.34
CA TYR A 175 7.39 -1.93 -19.65
C TYR A 175 7.03 -3.40 -19.93
N PRO A 176 6.30 -3.70 -21.02
CA PRO A 176 5.73 -5.04 -21.26
C PRO A 176 6.77 -6.14 -21.50
N ASP A 177 7.96 -5.75 -21.94
CA ASP A 177 9.06 -6.68 -22.25
C ASP A 177 10.02 -6.90 -21.06
N ASP A 178 9.87 -6.13 -19.97
CA ASP A 178 10.83 -6.13 -18.86
C ASP A 178 10.30 -6.82 -17.61
N TYR A 179 8.98 -6.90 -17.43
CA TYR A 179 8.35 -7.38 -16.21
C TYR A 179 7.19 -8.33 -16.47
N GLU A 180 6.89 -9.13 -15.46
CA GLU A 180 5.69 -9.97 -15.41
C GLU A 180 5.16 -10.06 -13.97
N ILE A 181 3.87 -10.36 -13.85
CA ILE A 181 3.18 -10.47 -12.56
C ILE A 181 3.09 -11.93 -12.16
N VAL A 182 3.44 -12.22 -10.91
CA VAL A 182 3.23 -13.52 -10.27
C VAL A 182 2.21 -13.33 -9.15
N THR A 183 1.11 -14.07 -9.20
CA THR A 183 0.09 -14.07 -8.15
C THR A 183 0.44 -15.14 -7.12
N PRO A 184 0.66 -14.79 -5.85
CA PRO A 184 0.95 -15.76 -4.80
C PRO A 184 -0.28 -16.61 -4.46
N SER A 185 -0.07 -17.76 -3.81
CA SER A 185 -1.15 -18.67 -3.39
C SER A 185 -2.12 -18.05 -2.38
N ILE A 186 -1.61 -17.17 -1.52
CA ILE A 186 -2.38 -16.39 -0.54
C ILE A 186 -2.01 -14.92 -0.66
N SER A 187 -3.02 -14.08 -0.68
CA SER A 187 -2.88 -12.64 -0.64
C SER A 187 -3.92 -12.03 0.30
N ILE A 188 -4.16 -10.73 0.21
CA ILE A 188 -5.10 -10.01 1.04
C ILE A 188 -5.88 -9.02 0.19
N LEU A 189 -7.15 -8.81 0.52
CA LEU A 189 -7.94 -7.75 -0.08
C LEU A 189 -7.50 -6.41 0.55
N ALA A 190 -6.93 -5.54 -0.25
CA ALA A 190 -6.55 -4.20 0.15
C ALA A 190 -7.68 -3.22 -0.21
N GLN A 191 -8.18 -2.51 0.78
CA GLN A 191 -9.26 -1.53 0.67
C GLN A 191 -8.75 -0.18 1.15
N PRO A 192 -8.31 0.72 0.25
CA PRO A 192 -8.00 2.10 0.61
C PRO A 192 -9.27 2.83 1.02
N SER A 193 -9.14 3.77 1.92
CA SER A 193 -10.26 4.53 2.47
C SER A 193 -10.20 5.98 2.02
N VAL A 194 -11.37 6.58 1.77
CA VAL A 194 -11.56 7.99 1.52
C VAL A 194 -12.42 8.59 2.64
N ALA A 195 -12.06 9.75 3.13
CA ALA A 195 -12.87 10.47 4.13
C ALA A 195 -12.78 11.97 3.90
N VAL A 196 -13.85 12.67 4.25
CA VAL A 196 -13.86 14.12 4.38
C VAL A 196 -13.19 14.49 5.71
N VAL A 197 -12.45 15.58 5.72
CA VAL A 197 -11.86 16.13 6.95
C VAL A 197 -12.78 17.23 7.46
N ASP A 198 -13.82 16.83 8.23
CA ASP A 198 -14.95 17.65 8.64
C ASP A 198 -14.54 18.98 9.23
N LYS A 199 -13.59 18.97 10.14
CA LYS A 199 -13.08 20.19 10.80
C LYS A 199 -12.51 21.22 9.82
N VAL A 200 -12.01 20.79 8.66
CA VAL A 200 -11.45 21.68 7.65
C VAL A 200 -12.53 22.22 6.73
N VAL A 201 -13.43 21.33 6.25
CA VAL A 201 -14.53 21.75 5.36
C VAL A 201 -15.51 22.65 6.08
N ASP A 202 -15.84 22.35 7.34
CA ASP A 202 -16.70 23.20 8.21
C ASP A 202 -16.10 24.60 8.41
N LYS A 203 -14.80 24.68 8.68
CA LYS A 203 -14.09 25.96 8.82
C LYS A 203 -14.13 26.78 7.52
N ARG A 204 -14.13 26.12 6.36
CA ARG A 204 -14.21 26.76 5.05
C ARG A 204 -15.64 27.07 4.63
N GLY A 205 -16.64 26.42 5.22
CA GLY A 205 -18.06 26.52 4.86
C GLY A 205 -18.36 25.86 3.51
N THR A 206 -17.71 24.76 3.24
CA THR A 206 -17.85 23.97 1.99
C THR A 206 -18.44 22.60 2.27
#